data_049de93f69db1d76ccc95f668c93b38c
#
_entry.id   049de93f69db1d76ccc95f668c93b38c
#
_cell.length_a   1.000
_cell.length_b   1.000
_cell.length_c   1.000
_cell.angle_alpha   90.00
_cell.angle_beta   90.00
_cell.angle_gamma   90.00
#
_symmetry.space_group_name_H-M   'P 1'
#
loop_
_entity.id
_entity.type
_entity.pdbx_description
1 polymer ?
#
loop_
_entity_poly.entity_id
_entity_poly.type
_entity_poly.pdbx_seq_one_letter_code
_entity_poly.pdbx_strand_id
1 'polypeptide(L)'
;MSLLDVIGPVMVGPSSSHTAGACRLALLARHALGVAPTRARFSLHGSFAKTARGHGTDLALVAGTLGAFPDDPRIARAFDVAREHGLDHDATTADLGDVHPNTVRIALEADDLRVSLTGSSLGGGLVKVFELDGFRIDFSGAHPTLLIRHLDTPGVIARVARVIADDDVNIATLVSARRKRGGEAMMSIEIDRPLSRPASAYLQHLRYVTWLRELPEVMQGSDAAAAVALSGRTEATP
;
A
#
# COMPACT_ATOMS: atom_id res chain seq x y z
N MET A 1 0.07 22.36 -12.04
CA MET A 1 -0.60 22.17 -10.74
C MET A 1 -2.02 22.66 -10.87
N SER A 2 -2.99 21.79 -10.70
CA SER A 2 -4.41 22.16 -10.63
C SER A 2 -4.69 22.81 -9.26
N LEU A 3 -5.69 23.70 -9.20
CA LEU A 3 -6.14 24.27 -7.93
C LEU A 3 -6.59 23.14 -6.94
N LEU A 4 -7.07 22.02 -7.46
CA LEU A 4 -7.45 20.83 -6.71
C LEU A 4 -6.26 20.12 -6.06
N ASP A 5 -5.05 20.24 -6.61
CA ASP A 5 -3.82 19.67 -6.02
C ASP A 5 -3.41 20.41 -4.74
N VAL A 6 -3.92 21.65 -4.55
CA VAL A 6 -3.62 22.50 -3.39
C VAL A 6 -4.64 22.32 -2.26
N ILE A 7 -5.87 21.88 -2.58
CA ILE A 7 -6.97 21.76 -1.60
C ILE A 7 -6.83 20.51 -0.72
N GLY A 8 -5.96 19.58 -1.01
CA GLY A 8 -5.81 18.34 -0.26
C GLY A 8 -7.05 17.42 -0.33
N PRO A 9 -6.92 16.16 0.07
CA PRO A 9 -8.04 15.22 0.02
C PRO A 9 -9.11 15.56 1.08
N VAL A 10 -10.36 15.14 0.83
CA VAL A 10 -11.38 15.06 1.88
C VAL A 10 -10.85 14.09 2.95
N MET A 11 -10.80 14.53 4.21
CA MET A 11 -10.17 13.76 5.28
C MET A 11 -10.76 14.09 6.65
N VAL A 12 -10.66 13.14 7.56
CA VAL A 12 -10.95 13.31 8.98
C VAL A 12 -9.64 13.51 9.72
N GLY A 13 -9.34 14.76 10.13
CA GLY A 13 -8.12 15.08 10.88
C GLY A 13 -7.48 16.40 10.45
N PRO A 14 -6.51 16.92 11.22
CA PRO A 14 -5.99 18.28 11.07
C PRO A 14 -4.90 18.41 10.00
N SER A 15 -4.36 17.33 9.45
CA SER A 15 -3.17 17.40 8.58
C SER A 15 -3.21 16.41 7.43
N SER A 16 -3.11 16.88 6.19
CA SER A 16 -3.07 16.03 5.01
C SER A 16 -1.86 15.09 4.99
N SER A 17 -0.70 15.51 5.50
CA SER A 17 0.48 14.65 5.56
C SER A 17 0.47 13.70 6.75
N HIS A 18 0.06 14.16 7.94
CA HIS A 18 0.09 13.35 9.16
C HIS A 18 -1.14 12.47 9.34
N THR A 19 -2.27 12.83 8.74
CA THR A 19 -3.48 12.01 8.81
C THR A 19 -3.72 11.25 7.50
N ALA A 20 -4.01 11.94 6.39
CA ALA A 20 -4.35 11.26 5.14
C ALA A 20 -3.18 10.43 4.60
N GLY A 21 -1.95 10.96 4.58
CA GLY A 21 -0.78 10.23 4.11
C GLY A 21 -0.45 9.01 4.99
N ALA A 22 -0.53 9.15 6.32
CA ALA A 22 -0.31 8.03 7.24
C ALA A 22 -1.37 6.92 7.06
N CYS A 23 -2.65 7.30 6.94
CA CYS A 23 -3.74 6.37 6.69
C CYS A 23 -3.54 5.59 5.39
N ARG A 24 -3.17 6.26 4.29
CA ARG A 24 -2.90 5.64 2.99
C ARG A 24 -1.73 4.67 3.04
N LEU A 25 -0.63 5.02 3.71
CA LEU A 25 0.51 4.11 3.88
C LEU A 25 0.10 2.83 4.62
N ALA A 26 -0.69 2.95 5.69
CA ALA A 26 -1.18 1.81 6.43
C ALA A 26 -2.19 0.97 5.62
N LEU A 27 -3.05 1.61 4.82
CA LEU A 27 -3.98 0.94 3.93
C LEU A 27 -3.24 0.16 2.84
N LEU A 28 -2.17 0.72 2.26
CA LEU A 28 -1.30 0.01 1.31
C LEU A 28 -0.63 -1.20 1.95
N ALA A 29 -0.13 -1.08 3.19
CA ALA A 29 0.45 -2.20 3.92
C ALA A 29 -0.58 -3.32 4.18
N ARG A 30 -1.83 -2.95 4.54
CA ARG A 30 -2.93 -3.91 4.68
C ARG A 30 -3.24 -4.63 3.37
N HIS A 31 -3.31 -3.92 2.25
CA HIS A 31 -3.52 -4.55 0.94
C HIS A 31 -2.36 -5.47 0.57
N ALA A 32 -1.11 -5.10 0.88
CA ALA A 32 0.05 -5.96 0.66
C ALA A 32 0.00 -7.23 1.51
N LEU A 33 -0.47 -7.18 2.77
CA LEU A 33 -0.71 -8.37 3.59
C LEU A 33 -1.82 -9.25 2.99
N GLY A 34 -2.90 -8.63 2.48
CA GLY A 34 -4.00 -9.30 1.78
C GLY A 34 -5.10 -9.86 2.68
N VAL A 35 -4.95 -9.76 3.99
CA VAL A 35 -5.93 -10.18 5.00
C VAL A 35 -6.02 -9.15 6.13
N ALA A 36 -7.00 -9.29 7.02
CA ALA A 36 -7.08 -8.46 8.22
C ALA A 36 -5.90 -8.78 9.16
N PRO A 37 -5.06 -7.81 9.53
CA PRO A 37 -3.97 -8.05 10.46
C PRO A 37 -4.48 -8.24 11.89
N THR A 38 -3.81 -9.10 12.64
CA THR A 38 -4.00 -9.26 14.11
C THR A 38 -2.97 -8.47 14.89
N ARG A 39 -1.85 -8.09 14.25
CA ARG A 39 -0.80 -7.28 14.86
C ARG A 39 -0.26 -6.23 13.91
N ALA A 40 -0.03 -5.02 14.42
CA ALA A 40 0.60 -3.91 13.71
C ALA A 40 1.69 -3.26 14.56
N ARG A 41 2.87 -3.03 13.96
CA ARG A 41 3.98 -2.31 14.59
C ARG A 41 4.41 -1.16 13.67
N PHE A 42 4.44 0.05 14.23
CA PHE A 42 4.78 1.26 13.51
C PHE A 42 6.11 1.83 14.04
N SER A 43 7.11 1.92 13.16
CA SER A 43 8.37 2.60 13.47
C SER A 43 8.33 3.98 12.83
N LEU A 44 8.17 5.02 13.65
CA LEU A 44 7.96 6.40 13.23
C LEU A 44 9.28 7.15 13.16
N HIS A 45 9.54 7.81 12.04
CA HIS A 45 10.74 8.63 11.84
C HIS A 45 10.40 10.13 11.85
N GLY A 46 11.37 10.94 12.26
CA GLY A 46 11.40 12.38 12.07
C GLY A 46 10.16 13.10 12.63
N SER A 47 9.40 13.76 11.78
CA SER A 47 8.21 14.52 12.16
C SER A 47 7.06 13.60 12.60
N PHE A 48 6.89 12.45 11.97
CA PHE A 48 5.90 11.46 12.40
C PHE A 48 6.11 11.03 13.86
N ALA A 49 7.37 10.83 14.28
CA ALA A 49 7.68 10.49 15.66
C ALA A 49 7.41 11.66 16.64
N LYS A 50 7.77 12.88 16.24
CA LYS A 50 7.65 14.07 17.10
C LYS A 50 6.21 14.50 17.35
N THR A 51 5.32 14.28 16.37
CA THR A 51 3.95 14.82 16.39
C THR A 51 2.85 13.75 16.41
N ALA A 52 3.20 12.48 16.61
CA ALA A 52 2.30 11.33 16.48
C ALA A 52 0.94 11.53 17.14
N ARG A 53 0.94 11.88 18.43
CA ARG A 53 -0.29 12.10 19.23
C ARG A 53 -0.97 13.44 18.92
N GLY A 54 -0.19 14.48 18.60
CA GLY A 54 -0.74 15.85 18.41
C GLY A 54 -1.48 16.01 17.09
N HIS A 55 -1.10 15.29 16.05
CA HIS A 55 -1.68 15.38 14.71
C HIS A 55 -2.47 14.15 14.28
N GLY A 56 -2.71 13.19 15.19
CA GLY A 56 -3.51 12.00 14.90
C GLY A 56 -2.86 11.01 13.95
N THR A 57 -1.51 11.03 13.82
CA THR A 57 -0.78 10.09 12.97
C THR A 57 -0.97 8.65 13.43
N ASP A 58 -0.94 8.40 14.72
CA ASP A 58 -1.19 7.10 15.34
C ASP A 58 -2.61 6.58 15.07
N LEU A 59 -3.63 7.44 15.23
CA LEU A 59 -5.02 7.10 14.90
C LEU A 59 -5.16 6.77 13.40
N ALA A 60 -4.54 7.56 12.52
CA ALA A 60 -4.60 7.37 11.09
C ALA A 60 -3.92 6.07 10.63
N LEU A 61 -2.76 5.74 11.20
CA LEU A 61 -2.06 4.47 10.92
C LEU A 61 -2.90 3.27 11.35
N VAL A 62 -3.49 3.29 12.54
CA VAL A 62 -4.37 2.22 13.02
C VAL A 62 -5.62 2.12 12.15
N ALA A 63 -6.27 3.23 11.82
CA ALA A 63 -7.45 3.25 10.96
C ALA A 63 -7.17 2.67 9.57
N GLY A 64 -6.09 3.09 8.90
CA GLY A 64 -5.68 2.54 7.61
C GLY A 64 -5.35 1.04 7.68
N THR A 65 -4.74 0.59 8.77
CA THR A 65 -4.50 -0.84 9.05
C THR A 65 -5.82 -1.61 9.17
N LEU A 66 -6.88 -1.00 9.69
CA LEU A 66 -8.23 -1.57 9.75
C LEU A 66 -9.01 -1.45 8.43
N GLY A 67 -8.43 -0.83 7.41
CA GLY A 67 -9.03 -0.68 6.08
C GLY A 67 -9.84 0.61 5.89
N ALA A 68 -9.67 1.60 6.77
CA ALA A 68 -10.29 2.90 6.63
C ALA A 68 -9.57 3.76 5.56
N PHE A 69 -10.33 4.55 4.81
CA PHE A 69 -9.82 5.60 3.96
C PHE A 69 -9.67 6.92 4.76
N PRO A 70 -8.95 7.93 4.23
CA PRO A 70 -8.72 9.19 4.95
C PRO A 70 -9.97 9.98 5.33
N ASP A 71 -11.07 9.80 4.63
CA ASP A 71 -12.39 10.42 4.85
C ASP A 71 -13.30 9.61 5.80
N ASP A 72 -12.84 8.47 6.29
CA ASP A 72 -13.63 7.59 7.15
C ASP A 72 -13.76 8.16 8.58
N PRO A 73 -14.98 8.36 9.09
CA PRO A 73 -15.20 8.89 10.45
C PRO A 73 -14.65 7.98 11.55
N ARG A 74 -14.40 6.70 11.29
CA ARG A 74 -13.79 5.77 12.24
C ARG A 74 -12.38 6.16 12.66
N ILE A 75 -11.68 7.02 11.89
CA ILE A 75 -10.34 7.51 12.24
C ILE A 75 -10.34 8.12 13.66
N ALA A 76 -11.35 8.94 14.00
CA ALA A 76 -11.41 9.61 15.30
C ALA A 76 -11.46 8.64 16.51
N ARG A 77 -11.89 7.40 16.31
CA ARG A 77 -11.99 6.34 17.32
C ARG A 77 -11.28 5.05 16.92
N ALA A 78 -10.19 5.18 16.13
CA ALA A 78 -9.49 4.04 15.57
C ALA A 78 -8.97 3.04 16.62
N PHE A 79 -8.56 3.51 17.80
CA PHE A 79 -8.11 2.62 18.88
C PHE A 79 -9.24 1.80 19.51
N ASP A 80 -10.46 2.34 19.59
CA ASP A 80 -11.61 1.57 20.07
C ASP A 80 -11.99 0.51 19.03
N VAL A 81 -12.02 0.89 17.75
CA VAL A 81 -12.27 -0.04 16.65
C VAL A 81 -11.19 -1.13 16.60
N ALA A 82 -9.91 -0.79 16.83
CA ALA A 82 -8.82 -1.77 16.91
C ALA A 82 -9.06 -2.80 18.02
N ARG A 83 -9.48 -2.35 19.19
CA ARG A 83 -9.82 -3.22 20.33
C ARG A 83 -11.00 -4.13 20.00
N GLU A 84 -12.04 -3.59 19.38
CA GLU A 84 -13.22 -4.36 18.95
C GLU A 84 -12.87 -5.47 17.94
N HIS A 85 -11.86 -5.23 17.07
CA HIS A 85 -11.39 -6.18 16.06
C HIS A 85 -10.20 -7.05 16.50
N GLY A 86 -9.74 -6.91 17.76
CA GLY A 86 -8.62 -7.69 18.28
C GLY A 86 -7.27 -7.35 17.65
N LEU A 87 -7.10 -6.14 17.09
CA LEU A 87 -5.83 -5.69 16.55
C LEU A 87 -4.89 -5.22 17.68
N ASP A 88 -3.82 -5.98 17.92
CA ASP A 88 -2.71 -5.55 18.77
C ASP A 88 -1.80 -4.57 18.00
N HIS A 89 -1.62 -3.36 18.51
CA HIS A 89 -0.83 -2.34 17.82
C HIS A 89 0.10 -1.60 18.77
N ASP A 90 1.25 -1.15 18.24
CA ASP A 90 2.21 -0.34 18.95
C ASP A 90 2.96 0.60 17.99
N ALA A 91 3.36 1.75 18.51
CA ALA A 91 4.12 2.75 17.76
C ALA A 91 5.37 3.18 18.54
N THR A 92 6.52 3.07 17.90
CA THR A 92 7.83 3.42 18.46
C THR A 92 8.55 4.45 17.60
N THR A 93 9.39 5.27 18.21
CA THR A 93 10.31 6.16 17.49
C THR A 93 11.49 5.35 16.95
N ALA A 94 11.84 5.58 15.69
CA ALA A 94 13.00 4.95 15.05
C ALA A 94 13.75 5.94 14.16
N ASP A 95 15.05 5.78 14.07
CA ASP A 95 15.83 6.41 13.01
C ASP A 95 15.85 5.48 11.79
N LEU A 96 15.23 5.92 10.71
CA LEU A 96 15.17 5.17 9.45
C LEU A 96 16.20 5.63 8.42
N GLY A 97 17.18 6.46 8.84
CA GLY A 97 18.27 6.97 8.02
C GLY A 97 17.91 8.26 7.27
N ASP A 98 18.59 8.49 6.15
CA ASP A 98 18.39 9.70 5.32
C ASP A 98 17.13 9.55 4.44
N VAL A 99 15.96 9.73 5.06
CA VAL A 99 14.65 9.64 4.44
C VAL A 99 13.79 10.86 4.80
N HIS A 100 12.67 11.02 4.10
CA HIS A 100 11.73 12.12 4.38
C HIS A 100 11.28 12.10 5.86
N PRO A 101 11.14 13.27 6.54
CA PRO A 101 10.75 13.35 7.96
C PRO A 101 9.40 12.67 8.30
N ASN A 102 8.49 12.58 7.33
CA ASN A 102 7.20 11.89 7.50
C ASN A 102 7.28 10.44 6.99
N THR A 103 8.26 9.69 7.44
CA THR A 103 8.45 8.28 7.07
C THR A 103 8.00 7.36 8.20
N VAL A 104 7.42 6.24 7.81
CA VAL A 104 7.05 5.15 8.72
C VAL A 104 7.41 3.80 8.12
N ARG A 105 7.91 2.89 8.95
CA ARG A 105 7.93 1.46 8.66
C ARG A 105 6.74 0.82 9.36
N ILE A 106 5.94 0.09 8.59
CA ILE A 106 4.71 -0.58 9.02
C ILE A 106 4.92 -2.07 8.88
N ALA A 107 4.96 -2.79 9.99
CA ALA A 107 5.01 -4.25 10.01
C ALA A 107 3.65 -4.79 10.45
N LEU A 108 3.02 -5.59 9.59
CA LEU A 108 1.73 -6.23 9.84
C LEU A 108 1.88 -7.74 9.86
N GLU A 109 1.13 -8.38 10.77
CA GLU A 109 1.08 -9.84 10.91
C GLU A 109 -0.36 -10.32 11.02
N ALA A 110 -0.64 -11.48 10.41
CA ALA A 110 -1.87 -12.24 10.57
C ALA A 110 -1.53 -13.72 10.35
N ASP A 111 -1.72 -14.55 11.38
CA ASP A 111 -1.29 -15.94 11.38
C ASP A 111 0.20 -16.08 10.95
N ASP A 112 0.47 -16.85 9.90
CA ASP A 112 1.81 -17.03 9.35
C ASP A 112 2.20 -15.96 8.30
N LEU A 113 1.27 -15.05 7.97
CA LEU A 113 1.51 -13.99 6.99
C LEU A 113 2.15 -12.78 7.67
N ARG A 114 3.15 -12.22 6.99
CA ARG A 114 3.84 -11.01 7.44
C ARG A 114 4.17 -10.12 6.26
N VAL A 115 4.14 -8.82 6.49
CA VAL A 115 4.60 -7.81 5.55
C VAL A 115 5.25 -6.66 6.30
N SER A 116 6.32 -6.12 5.75
CA SER A 116 6.97 -4.91 6.25
C SER A 116 7.11 -3.90 5.11
N LEU A 117 6.38 -2.79 5.21
CA LEU A 117 6.36 -1.72 4.22
C LEU A 117 6.97 -0.46 4.82
N THR A 118 7.90 0.18 4.09
CA THR A 118 8.44 1.49 4.46
C THR A 118 8.06 2.52 3.40
N GLY A 119 7.48 3.62 3.84
CA GLY A 119 7.03 4.70 2.96
C GLY A 119 6.97 6.05 3.65
N SER A 120 6.88 7.09 2.84
CA SER A 120 6.83 8.49 3.25
C SER A 120 5.55 9.16 2.79
N SER A 121 5.02 10.05 3.62
CA SER A 121 4.00 11.02 3.23
C SER A 121 4.68 12.30 2.77
N LEU A 122 4.42 12.71 1.52
CA LEU A 122 5.09 13.83 0.86
C LEU A 122 4.33 15.16 0.96
N GLY A 123 3.17 15.18 1.65
CA GLY A 123 2.28 16.33 1.72
C GLY A 123 1.08 16.21 0.77
N GLY A 124 0.00 16.99 1.03
CA GLY A 124 -1.23 16.91 0.23
C GLY A 124 -1.92 15.53 0.22
N GLY A 125 -1.54 14.64 1.14
CA GLY A 125 -1.99 13.24 1.14
C GLY A 125 -1.23 12.34 0.16
N LEU A 126 -0.26 12.84 -0.60
CA LEU A 126 0.58 12.05 -1.48
C LEU A 126 1.50 11.14 -0.64
N VAL A 127 1.71 9.94 -1.13
CA VAL A 127 2.58 8.96 -0.47
C VAL A 127 3.56 8.35 -1.47
N LYS A 128 4.66 7.84 -0.95
CA LYS A 128 5.65 7.07 -1.70
C LYS A 128 6.10 5.88 -0.86
N VAL A 129 5.89 4.69 -1.37
CA VAL A 129 6.44 3.46 -0.79
C VAL A 129 7.73 3.13 -1.51
N PHE A 130 8.80 2.88 -0.77
CA PHE A 130 10.13 2.65 -1.34
C PHE A 130 10.82 1.37 -0.85
N GLU A 131 10.22 0.67 0.13
CA GLU A 131 10.70 -0.64 0.60
C GLU A 131 9.54 -1.56 0.96
N LEU A 132 9.63 -2.83 0.56
CA LEU A 132 8.73 -3.90 0.96
C LEU A 132 9.55 -5.16 1.28
N ASP A 133 9.42 -5.68 2.52
CA ASP A 133 10.13 -6.87 3.00
C ASP A 133 11.65 -6.81 2.75
N GLY A 134 12.24 -5.60 2.85
CA GLY A 134 13.66 -5.36 2.60
C GLY A 134 14.06 -5.30 1.13
N PHE A 135 13.10 -5.32 0.20
CA PHE A 135 13.36 -5.03 -1.22
C PHE A 135 13.11 -3.56 -1.52
N ARG A 136 14.00 -2.97 -2.31
CA ARG A 136 13.77 -1.63 -2.86
C ARG A 136 12.68 -1.71 -3.93
N ILE A 137 11.64 -0.90 -3.76
CA ILE A 137 10.50 -0.77 -4.68
C ILE A 137 10.19 0.72 -4.88
N ASP A 138 9.24 1.04 -5.74
CA ASP A 138 8.75 2.41 -5.89
C ASP A 138 7.30 2.37 -6.38
N PHE A 139 6.37 2.90 -5.60
CA PHE A 139 4.99 3.15 -6.02
C PHE A 139 4.30 4.16 -5.10
N SER A 140 3.26 4.78 -5.61
CA SER A 140 2.57 5.92 -4.98
C SER A 140 1.19 5.58 -4.41
N GLY A 141 0.58 4.48 -4.85
CA GLY A 141 -0.82 4.17 -4.58
C GLY A 141 -1.82 5.05 -5.35
N ALA A 142 -1.33 5.84 -6.32
CA ALA A 142 -2.18 6.61 -7.25
C ALA A 142 -2.69 5.76 -8.43
N HIS A 143 -2.14 4.57 -8.59
CA HIS A 143 -2.50 3.61 -9.62
C HIS A 143 -2.67 2.22 -8.99
N PRO A 144 -3.47 1.33 -9.59
CA PRO A 144 -3.43 -0.08 -9.26
C PRO A 144 -1.99 -0.58 -9.39
N THR A 145 -1.52 -1.34 -8.39
CA THR A 145 -0.11 -1.75 -8.31
C THR A 145 0.01 -3.26 -8.18
N LEU A 146 0.85 -3.86 -9.02
CA LEU A 146 1.23 -5.26 -8.89
C LEU A 146 2.53 -5.36 -8.09
N LEU A 147 2.52 -6.13 -7.02
CA LEU A 147 3.70 -6.52 -6.26
C LEU A 147 3.99 -7.98 -6.54
N ILE A 148 5.16 -8.28 -7.13
CA ILE A 148 5.51 -9.64 -7.58
C ILE A 148 6.86 -10.03 -6.99
N ARG A 149 6.87 -11.02 -6.07
CA ARG A 149 8.10 -11.69 -5.63
C ARG A 149 8.38 -12.87 -6.54
N HIS A 150 9.61 -12.96 -7.02
CA HIS A 150 9.98 -13.98 -7.98
C HIS A 150 11.45 -14.42 -7.84
N LEU A 151 11.81 -15.53 -8.46
CA LEU A 151 13.21 -15.93 -8.64
C LEU A 151 13.84 -15.06 -9.73
N ASP A 152 15.05 -14.55 -9.49
CA ASP A 152 15.83 -13.75 -10.44
C ASP A 152 16.36 -14.64 -11.58
N THR A 153 15.53 -14.82 -12.59
CA THR A 153 15.85 -15.61 -13.80
C THR A 153 15.67 -14.76 -15.07
N PRO A 154 16.48 -15.02 -16.12
CA PRO A 154 16.33 -14.29 -17.39
C PRO A 154 14.91 -14.40 -17.96
N GLY A 155 14.40 -13.28 -18.49
CA GLY A 155 13.11 -13.22 -19.17
C GLY A 155 11.89 -13.00 -18.27
N VAL A 156 12.02 -12.97 -16.95
CA VAL A 156 10.87 -12.75 -16.03
C VAL A 156 10.19 -11.42 -16.31
N ILE A 157 10.93 -10.32 -16.33
CA ILE A 157 10.38 -8.97 -16.60
C ILE A 157 9.66 -8.95 -17.95
N ALA A 158 10.30 -9.49 -19.00
CA ALA A 158 9.71 -9.53 -20.34
C ALA A 158 8.40 -10.35 -20.37
N ARG A 159 8.34 -11.46 -19.64
CA ARG A 159 7.12 -12.27 -19.55
C ARG A 159 6.00 -11.56 -18.82
N VAL A 160 6.30 -10.94 -17.67
CA VAL A 160 5.31 -10.17 -16.89
C VAL A 160 4.79 -9.00 -17.73
N ALA A 161 5.68 -8.20 -18.33
CA ALA A 161 5.29 -7.08 -19.17
C ALA A 161 4.45 -7.54 -20.39
N ARG A 162 4.75 -8.69 -20.97
CA ARG A 162 3.96 -9.25 -22.08
C ARG A 162 2.55 -9.62 -21.64
N VAL A 163 2.36 -10.23 -20.47
CA VAL A 163 1.05 -10.58 -19.95
C VAL A 163 0.20 -9.33 -19.71
N ILE A 164 0.82 -8.27 -19.16
CA ILE A 164 0.14 -6.98 -18.94
C ILE A 164 -0.29 -6.37 -20.28
N ALA A 165 0.60 -6.39 -21.27
CA ALA A 165 0.30 -5.87 -22.61
C ALA A 165 -0.76 -6.70 -23.35
N ASP A 166 -0.74 -8.03 -23.23
CA ASP A 166 -1.74 -8.93 -23.84
C ASP A 166 -3.14 -8.75 -23.20
N ASP A 167 -3.20 -8.22 -21.97
CA ASP A 167 -4.43 -7.82 -21.29
C ASP A 167 -4.86 -6.38 -21.64
N ASP A 168 -4.21 -5.76 -22.63
CA ASP A 168 -4.45 -4.38 -23.08
C ASP A 168 -4.32 -3.35 -21.93
N VAL A 169 -3.38 -3.56 -21.02
CA VAL A 169 -3.05 -2.68 -19.89
C VAL A 169 -1.69 -2.05 -20.11
N ASN A 170 -1.60 -0.75 -19.82
CA ASN A 170 -0.34 -0.03 -19.92
C ASN A 170 0.38 -0.01 -18.56
N ILE A 171 1.71 0.03 -18.60
CA ILE A 171 2.59 0.15 -17.42
C ILE A 171 2.99 1.61 -17.26
N ALA A 172 2.62 2.23 -16.15
CA ALA A 172 3.03 3.59 -15.78
C ALA A 172 4.44 3.60 -15.18
N THR A 173 4.72 2.69 -14.25
CA THR A 173 6.02 2.58 -13.58
C THR A 173 6.35 1.12 -13.33
N LEU A 174 7.61 0.72 -13.54
CA LEU A 174 8.11 -0.60 -13.19
C LEU A 174 9.47 -0.46 -12.50
N VAL A 175 9.56 -0.98 -11.28
CA VAL A 175 10.83 -1.12 -10.56
C VAL A 175 11.04 -2.58 -10.22
N SER A 176 12.24 -3.08 -10.49
CA SER A 176 12.65 -4.44 -10.12
C SER A 176 13.95 -4.42 -9.36
N ALA A 177 13.97 -5.03 -8.20
CA ALA A 177 15.15 -5.14 -7.35
C ALA A 177 15.37 -6.58 -6.90
N ARG A 178 16.64 -7.00 -6.84
CA ARG A 178 17.04 -8.32 -6.38
C ARG A 178 17.97 -8.22 -5.16
N ARG A 179 17.91 -9.18 -4.27
CA ARG A 179 18.86 -9.27 -3.14
C ARG A 179 20.23 -9.75 -3.62
N LYS A 180 20.25 -10.76 -4.49
CA LYS A 180 21.47 -11.34 -5.10
C LYS A 180 21.14 -11.95 -6.45
N ARG A 181 22.13 -12.07 -7.31
CA ARG A 181 22.01 -12.72 -8.60
C ARG A 181 21.50 -14.16 -8.45
N GLY A 182 20.44 -14.51 -9.19
CA GLY A 182 19.80 -15.83 -9.15
C GLY A 182 19.02 -16.14 -7.87
N GLY A 183 18.86 -15.17 -6.97
CA GLY A 183 18.08 -15.29 -5.74
C GLY A 183 16.67 -14.73 -5.88
N GLU A 184 16.11 -14.26 -4.76
CA GLU A 184 14.81 -13.59 -4.76
C GLU A 184 14.92 -12.17 -5.32
N ALA A 185 13.89 -11.77 -6.05
CA ALA A 185 13.67 -10.41 -6.53
C ALA A 185 12.22 -9.99 -6.30
N MET A 186 11.99 -8.68 -6.28
CA MET A 186 10.68 -8.06 -6.15
C MET A 186 10.48 -7.07 -7.28
N MET A 187 9.30 -7.08 -7.89
CA MET A 187 8.81 -6.02 -8.78
C MET A 187 7.65 -5.28 -8.15
N SER A 188 7.66 -3.95 -8.26
CA SER A 188 6.48 -3.09 -8.14
C SER A 188 6.15 -2.50 -9.50
N ILE A 189 4.91 -2.66 -9.95
CA ILE A 189 4.45 -2.24 -11.27
C ILE A 189 3.15 -1.47 -11.09
N GLU A 190 3.18 -0.16 -11.33
CA GLU A 190 1.97 0.67 -11.40
C GLU A 190 1.38 0.56 -12.82
N ILE A 191 0.08 0.32 -12.91
CA ILE A 191 -0.65 0.06 -14.16
C ILE A 191 -1.88 0.95 -14.25
N ASP A 192 -2.34 1.25 -15.49
CA ASP A 192 -3.45 2.20 -15.70
C ASP A 192 -4.81 1.67 -15.23
N ARG A 193 -4.99 0.35 -15.18
CA ARG A 193 -6.19 -0.32 -14.66
C ARG A 193 -5.87 -1.71 -14.12
N PRO A 194 -6.71 -2.28 -13.24
CA PRO A 194 -6.51 -3.65 -12.75
C PRO A 194 -6.46 -4.68 -13.88
N LEU A 195 -5.67 -5.73 -13.70
CA LEU A 195 -5.63 -6.86 -14.63
C LEU A 195 -6.95 -7.63 -14.62
N SER A 196 -7.24 -8.27 -15.75
CA SER A 196 -8.30 -9.28 -15.82
C SER A 196 -7.96 -10.47 -14.92
N ARG A 197 -9.00 -11.16 -14.41
CA ARG A 197 -8.80 -12.38 -13.60
C ARG A 197 -7.93 -13.43 -14.29
N PRO A 198 -8.10 -13.75 -15.60
CA PRO A 198 -7.23 -14.69 -16.29
C PRO A 198 -5.76 -14.25 -16.33
N ALA A 199 -5.47 -12.97 -16.61
CA ALA A 199 -4.11 -12.44 -16.65
C ALA A 199 -3.43 -12.52 -15.27
N SER A 200 -4.12 -12.11 -14.20
CA SER A 200 -3.65 -12.21 -12.83
C SER A 200 -3.38 -13.66 -12.42
N ALA A 201 -4.34 -14.57 -12.67
CA ALA A 201 -4.18 -16.00 -12.39
C ALA A 201 -2.99 -16.60 -13.15
N TYR A 202 -2.80 -16.23 -14.42
CA TYR A 202 -1.65 -16.69 -15.19
C TYR A 202 -0.33 -16.22 -14.56
N LEU A 203 -0.21 -14.96 -14.13
CA LEU A 203 1.00 -14.46 -13.46
C LEU A 203 1.28 -15.22 -12.17
N GLN A 204 0.27 -15.52 -11.36
CA GLN A 204 0.41 -16.28 -10.12
C GLN A 204 0.92 -17.69 -10.33
N HIS A 205 0.59 -18.33 -11.46
CA HIS A 205 0.99 -19.71 -11.78
C HIS A 205 2.32 -19.82 -12.51
N LEU A 206 3.00 -18.71 -12.82
CA LEU A 206 4.34 -18.75 -13.40
C LEU A 206 5.32 -19.39 -12.40
N ARG A 207 6.03 -20.42 -12.82
CA ARG A 207 6.91 -21.26 -11.96
C ARG A 207 7.96 -20.49 -11.13
N TYR A 208 8.31 -19.30 -11.55
CA TYR A 208 9.29 -18.44 -10.88
C TYR A 208 8.62 -17.34 -10.03
N VAL A 209 7.32 -17.18 -10.09
CA VAL A 209 6.57 -16.27 -9.21
C VAL A 209 6.28 -17.01 -7.91
N THR A 210 6.74 -16.46 -6.79
CA THR A 210 6.58 -17.06 -5.47
C THR A 210 5.48 -16.38 -4.67
N TRP A 211 5.13 -15.14 -5.03
CA TRP A 211 4.07 -14.37 -4.39
C TRP A 211 3.64 -13.22 -5.30
N LEU A 212 2.34 -12.94 -5.34
CA LEU A 212 1.75 -11.82 -6.06
C LEU A 212 0.67 -11.16 -5.20
N ARG A 213 0.63 -9.83 -5.22
CA ARG A 213 -0.46 -9.02 -4.69
C ARG A 213 -0.83 -7.93 -5.69
N GLU A 214 -2.12 -7.70 -5.80
CA GLU A 214 -2.70 -6.58 -6.53
C GLU A 214 -3.24 -5.59 -5.52
N LEU A 215 -2.69 -4.38 -5.52
CA LEU A 215 -3.11 -3.31 -4.65
C LEU A 215 -4.03 -2.39 -5.45
N PRO A 216 -5.19 -2.01 -4.89
CA PRO A 216 -6.04 -1.01 -5.50
C PRO A 216 -5.41 0.37 -5.39
N GLU A 217 -5.91 1.32 -6.16
CA GLU A 217 -5.67 2.73 -5.95
C GLU A 217 -6.22 3.17 -4.58
N VAL A 218 -5.45 3.98 -3.84
CA VAL A 218 -5.82 4.46 -2.51
C VAL A 218 -5.86 5.98 -2.42
N MET A 219 -5.65 6.68 -3.54
CA MET A 219 -5.64 8.15 -3.58
C MET A 219 -7.04 8.73 -3.66
N GLN A 220 -8.03 7.97 -4.12
CA GLN A 220 -9.45 8.35 -4.09
C GLN A 220 -10.06 8.09 -2.71
N GLY A 221 -11.19 8.73 -2.40
CA GLY A 221 -11.93 8.50 -1.15
C GLY A 221 -12.72 7.20 -1.16
N SER A 222 -13.34 6.88 -0.02
CA SER A 222 -14.11 5.65 0.22
C SER A 222 -15.21 5.38 -0.82
N ASP A 223 -15.89 6.43 -1.30
CA ASP A 223 -17.00 6.30 -2.25
C ASP A 223 -16.54 5.82 -3.63
N ALA A 224 -15.38 6.29 -4.09
CA ALA A 224 -14.80 5.87 -5.36
C ALA A 224 -14.33 4.41 -5.31
N ALA A 225 -13.73 3.99 -4.19
CA ALA A 225 -13.31 2.60 -3.99
C ALA A 225 -14.51 1.64 -3.93
N ALA A 226 -15.62 2.05 -3.30
CA ALA A 226 -16.86 1.27 -3.28
C ALA A 226 -17.48 1.12 -4.68
N ALA A 227 -17.44 2.17 -5.51
CA ALA A 227 -17.94 2.15 -6.89
C ALA A 227 -17.13 1.16 -7.76
N VAL A 228 -15.82 1.14 -7.64
CA VAL A 228 -14.94 0.19 -8.35
C VAL A 228 -15.21 -1.26 -7.91
N ALA A 229 -15.40 -1.51 -6.62
CA ALA A 229 -15.72 -2.83 -6.09
C ALA A 229 -17.09 -3.35 -6.54
N LEU A 230 -18.06 -2.46 -6.78
CA LEU A 230 -19.40 -2.78 -7.27
C LEU A 230 -19.40 -3.03 -8.79
N SER A 231 -18.66 -2.25 -9.58
CA SER A 231 -18.56 -2.44 -11.03
C SER A 231 -17.90 -3.77 -11.41
N GLY A 232 -16.96 -4.26 -10.60
CA GLY A 232 -16.33 -5.59 -10.80
C GLY A 232 -17.24 -6.80 -10.48
N ARG A 233 -18.44 -6.58 -9.92
CA ARG A 233 -19.41 -7.65 -9.60
C ARG A 233 -20.54 -7.81 -10.61
N THR A 234 -20.68 -6.88 -11.57
CA THR A 234 -21.86 -6.82 -12.45
C THR A 234 -21.73 -7.62 -13.75
N GLU A 235 -20.60 -8.29 -14.01
CA GLU A 235 -20.41 -9.15 -15.19
C GLU A 235 -20.45 -10.68 -14.85
N ALA A 236 -21.31 -11.07 -13.93
CA ALA A 236 -21.60 -12.49 -13.68
C ALA A 236 -23.10 -12.70 -13.79
N THR A 237 -23.62 -12.81 -15.02
CA THR A 237 -24.94 -13.45 -15.33
C THR A 237 -24.95 -13.94 -16.77
N PRO A 238 -25.74 -14.98 -17.04
CA PRO A 238 -25.32 -16.37 -17.30
C PRO A 238 -25.04 -16.66 -18.76
#